data_d3a55a8b5d97db6beba18cda4a981d6a
#
_entry.id   d3a55a8b5d97db6beba18cda4a981d6a
#
_cell.length_a   1.000
_cell.length_b   1.000
_cell.length_c   1.000
_cell.angle_alpha   90.00
_cell.angle_beta   90.00
_cell.angle_gamma   90.00
#
_symmetry.space_group_name_H-M   'P 1'
#
loop_
_entity.id
_entity.type
_entity.pdbx_description
1 polymer ?
#
loop_
_entity_poly.entity_id
_entity_poly.type
_entity_poly.pdbx_seq_one_letter_code
_entity_poly.pdbx_strand_id
1 'polypeptide(L)'
;MSENTLIIFTSDNGGIRAISNQYPLRAGKGSYYEGGIKVPLIFSWKGKIDAESKSYERVSNLDFYPTIKKLVGYNKQIDLDGKDISPIFNGKKFSERELYFHFPVYLEAYNVHKDNGTDPLFRTRPGTVVIKDNWKLHHYYEDNKFELYNLEKDISESTNLADINIEKKDELLSKLNNWRKTRNAPIPSKLNAYYDQKYVDSLMFLINKNYISGKVNNNE
;
A
#
# COMPACT_ATOMS: atom_id res chain seq x y z
N MET A 1 16.85 10.02 31.06
CA MET A 1 16.59 9.03 29.97
C MET A 1 15.92 9.65 28.76
N SER A 2 14.95 10.57 28.89
CA SER A 2 14.20 11.14 27.77
C SER A 2 15.02 11.84 26.67
N GLU A 3 16.17 12.43 27.02
CA GLU A 3 17.03 13.15 26.05
C GLU A 3 17.81 12.23 25.10
N ASN A 4 18.04 10.99 25.52
CA ASN A 4 18.74 9.97 24.72
C ASN A 4 17.80 8.88 24.18
N THR A 5 16.51 9.17 24.10
CA THR A 5 15.51 8.21 23.65
C THR A 5 14.82 8.72 22.39
N LEU A 6 14.97 7.99 21.28
CA LEU A 6 14.15 8.15 20.09
C LEU A 6 12.88 7.31 20.25
N ILE A 7 11.73 7.94 20.14
CA ILE A 7 10.43 7.28 20.14
C ILE A 7 9.91 7.26 18.70
N ILE A 8 9.51 6.09 18.22
CA ILE A 8 8.88 5.90 16.91
C ILE A 8 7.48 5.34 17.15
N PHE A 9 6.46 6.06 16.72
CA PHE A 9 5.07 5.60 16.75
C PHE A 9 4.60 5.40 15.32
N THR A 10 4.12 4.20 15.01
CA THR A 10 3.60 3.83 13.69
C THR A 10 2.67 2.63 13.79
N SER A 11 2.12 2.21 12.66
CA SER A 11 1.42 0.93 12.48
C SER A 11 2.16 0.07 11.47
N ASP A 12 1.97 -1.24 11.52
CA ASP A 12 2.51 -2.21 10.55
C ASP A 12 1.81 -2.15 9.19
N ASN A 13 0.51 -1.84 9.18
CA ASN A 13 -0.34 -1.72 8.00
C ASN A 13 -1.57 -0.86 8.30
N GLY A 14 -2.36 -0.58 7.27
CA GLY A 14 -3.64 0.10 7.43
C GLY A 14 -4.65 -0.68 8.27
N GLY A 15 -5.66 0.00 8.79
CA GLY A 15 -6.68 -0.60 9.65
C GLY A 15 -7.64 -1.52 8.89
N ILE A 16 -8.31 -2.41 9.63
CA ILE A 16 -9.37 -3.27 9.08
C ILE A 16 -10.62 -2.41 8.84
N ARG A 17 -11.01 -2.26 7.57
CA ARG A 17 -12.12 -1.40 7.15
C ARG A 17 -13.45 -1.68 7.87
N ALA A 18 -13.71 -2.92 8.22
CA ALA A 18 -14.94 -3.33 8.88
C ALA A 18 -15.10 -2.75 10.30
N ILE A 19 -13.99 -2.43 10.99
CA ILE A 19 -13.97 -1.99 12.39
C ILE A 19 -13.24 -0.66 12.61
N SER A 20 -12.62 -0.09 11.58
CA SER A 20 -11.90 1.19 11.66
C SER A 20 -12.15 2.03 10.41
N ASN A 21 -12.11 3.34 10.57
CA ASN A 21 -12.33 4.28 9.48
C ASN A 21 -10.98 4.81 8.96
N GLN A 22 -10.70 4.59 7.68
CA GLN A 22 -9.52 5.10 6.99
C GLN A 22 -9.82 6.32 6.10
N TYR A 23 -11.06 6.84 6.13
CA TYR A 23 -11.41 8.00 5.31
C TYR A 23 -10.40 9.15 5.48
N PRO A 24 -9.93 9.78 4.39
CA PRO A 24 -10.39 9.64 3.00
C PRO A 24 -9.71 8.51 2.20
N LEU A 25 -8.85 7.69 2.81
CA LEU A 25 -8.09 6.65 2.14
C LEU A 25 -8.99 5.48 1.72
N ARG A 26 -8.74 4.94 0.54
CA ARG A 26 -9.50 3.81 0.01
C ARG A 26 -9.09 2.49 0.66
N ALA A 27 -10.05 1.60 0.84
CA ALA A 27 -9.91 0.25 1.37
C ALA A 27 -9.24 0.20 2.76
N GLY A 28 -8.47 -0.84 3.07
CA GLY A 28 -7.84 -1.06 4.37
C GLY A 28 -6.83 -2.22 4.32
N LYS A 29 -6.53 -2.79 5.48
CA LYS A 29 -5.56 -3.86 5.67
C LYS A 29 -5.68 -4.96 4.61
N GLY A 30 -4.54 -5.28 3.99
CA GLY A 30 -4.41 -6.32 2.98
C GLY A 30 -4.77 -5.87 1.56
N SER A 31 -4.97 -4.56 1.33
CA SER A 31 -5.10 -4.00 0.00
C SER A 31 -3.88 -3.17 -0.39
N TYR A 32 -3.70 -2.92 -1.69
CA TYR A 32 -2.66 -2.02 -2.19
C TYR A 32 -3.05 -0.54 -2.15
N TYR A 33 -4.31 -0.21 -1.87
CA TYR A 33 -4.77 1.17 -1.76
C TYR A 33 -4.17 1.86 -0.53
N GLU A 34 -4.17 3.19 -0.53
CA GLU A 34 -3.58 3.98 0.55
C GLU A 34 -4.11 3.57 1.93
N GLY A 35 -5.40 3.21 2.04
CA GLY A 35 -5.96 2.73 3.31
C GLY A 35 -5.35 1.42 3.84
N GLY A 36 -4.70 0.64 2.97
CA GLY A 36 -4.00 -0.59 3.36
C GLY A 36 -2.52 -0.40 3.67
N ILE A 37 -1.87 0.61 3.08
CA ILE A 37 -0.42 0.78 3.15
C ILE A 37 0.05 2.09 3.79
N LYS A 38 -0.74 3.17 3.74
CA LYS A 38 -0.40 4.45 4.36
C LYS A 38 -0.81 4.45 5.82
N VAL A 39 0.16 4.68 6.70
CA VAL A 39 -0.02 4.65 8.15
C VAL A 39 0.53 5.90 8.80
N PRO A 40 0.06 6.28 10.01
CA PRO A 40 0.70 7.33 10.79
C PRO A 40 2.16 6.97 11.09
N LEU A 41 3.03 7.98 11.05
CA LEU A 41 4.41 7.84 11.46
C LEU A 41 4.84 9.10 12.21
N ILE A 42 5.26 8.93 13.45
CA ILE A 42 5.71 10.00 14.33
C ILE A 42 7.08 9.62 14.90
N PHE A 43 8.03 10.53 14.77
CA PHE A 43 9.31 10.48 15.46
C PHE A 43 9.35 11.56 16.53
N SER A 44 9.78 11.19 17.73
CA SER A 44 10.00 12.14 18.82
C SER A 44 11.36 11.90 19.47
N TRP A 45 12.19 12.94 19.47
CA TRP A 45 13.49 12.91 20.12
C TRP A 45 13.81 14.30 20.69
N LYS A 46 13.69 14.42 21.98
CA LYS A 46 13.87 15.70 22.68
C LYS A 46 15.23 16.33 22.38
N GLY A 47 15.22 17.58 21.92
CA GLY A 47 16.43 18.34 21.58
C GLY A 47 17.16 17.90 20.30
N LYS A 48 16.58 16.97 19.51
CA LYS A 48 17.14 16.48 18.25
C LYS A 48 16.16 16.59 17.07
N ILE A 49 14.87 16.57 17.35
CA ILE A 49 13.80 16.77 16.36
C ILE A 49 12.96 17.93 16.88
N ASP A 50 12.71 18.91 16.03
CA ASP A 50 11.90 20.06 16.39
C ASP A 50 10.46 19.65 16.69
N ALA A 51 9.90 20.20 17.78
CA ALA A 51 8.50 19.98 18.11
C ALA A 51 7.58 20.47 16.99
N GLU A 52 6.48 19.76 16.77
CA GLU A 52 5.45 20.09 15.77
C GLU A 52 5.95 20.14 14.31
N SER A 53 7.20 19.73 14.06
CA SER A 53 7.73 19.64 12.70
C SER A 53 6.95 18.60 11.87
N LYS A 54 6.78 18.90 10.58
CA LYS A 54 6.08 18.02 9.64
C LYS A 54 6.93 17.78 8.40
N SER A 55 6.91 16.55 7.90
CA SER A 55 7.51 16.20 6.63
C SER A 55 6.49 15.51 5.74
N TYR A 56 6.56 15.79 4.45
CA TYR A 56 5.73 15.15 3.41
C TYR A 56 6.54 14.13 2.60
N GLU A 57 7.77 13.86 3.03
CA GLU A 57 8.62 12.86 2.39
C GLU A 57 8.05 11.45 2.54
N ARG A 58 8.09 10.69 1.45
CA ARG A 58 7.56 9.33 1.45
C ARG A 58 8.60 8.35 1.96
N VAL A 59 8.31 7.75 3.10
CA VAL A 59 9.18 6.83 3.82
C VAL A 59 8.49 5.48 4.03
N SER A 60 9.25 4.47 4.39
CA SER A 60 8.78 3.11 4.64
C SER A 60 9.36 2.58 5.95
N ASN A 61 8.73 1.57 6.55
CA ASN A 61 9.27 0.85 7.70
C ASN A 61 10.64 0.20 7.43
N LEU A 62 10.97 -0.08 6.16
CA LEU A 62 12.31 -0.55 5.76
C LEU A 62 13.42 0.48 6.10
N ASP A 63 13.06 1.75 6.24
CA ASP A 63 13.99 2.84 6.52
C ASP A 63 14.39 2.93 8.00
N PHE A 64 13.65 2.28 8.89
CA PHE A 64 13.94 2.34 10.33
C PHE A 64 15.30 1.75 10.66
N TYR A 65 15.63 0.59 10.12
CA TYR A 65 16.90 -0.06 10.40
C TYR A 65 18.12 0.78 9.94
N PRO A 66 18.24 1.22 8.68
CA PRO A 66 19.37 2.05 8.25
C PRO A 66 19.43 3.39 9.00
N THR A 67 18.29 3.97 9.38
CA THR A 67 18.24 5.19 10.17
C THR A 67 18.77 4.98 11.58
N ILE A 68 18.27 3.98 12.29
CA ILE A 68 18.74 3.65 13.65
C ILE A 68 20.22 3.29 13.60
N LYS A 69 20.63 2.46 12.66
CA LYS A 69 22.03 2.10 12.42
C LYS A 69 22.94 3.33 12.32
N LYS A 70 22.50 4.34 11.54
CA LYS A 70 23.23 5.61 11.38
C LYS A 70 23.28 6.41 12.67
N LEU A 71 22.15 6.53 13.36
CA LEU A 71 22.03 7.32 14.60
C LEU A 71 22.89 6.78 15.75
N VAL A 72 23.08 5.45 15.83
CA VAL A 72 23.93 4.81 16.84
C VAL A 72 25.40 4.69 16.41
N GLY A 73 25.78 5.24 15.26
CA GLY A 73 27.16 5.22 14.78
C GLY A 73 27.66 3.86 14.29
N TYR A 74 26.76 2.93 13.95
CA TYR A 74 27.15 1.62 13.43
C TYR A 74 27.47 1.69 11.94
N ASN A 75 28.77 1.64 11.58
CA ASN A 75 29.26 1.98 10.24
C ASN A 75 29.48 0.77 9.32
N LYS A 76 29.13 -0.48 9.73
CA LYS A 76 29.27 -1.64 8.84
C LYS A 76 28.41 -1.46 7.61
N GLN A 77 29.00 -1.62 6.43
CA GLN A 77 28.28 -1.62 5.14
C GLN A 77 27.39 -2.87 5.07
N ILE A 78 26.11 -2.64 4.79
CA ILE A 78 25.09 -3.69 4.60
C ILE A 78 24.24 -3.22 3.43
N ASP A 79 24.02 -4.09 2.47
CA ASP A 79 23.07 -3.84 1.38
C ASP A 79 21.64 -3.93 1.92
N LEU A 80 20.89 -2.83 1.82
CA LEU A 80 19.56 -2.67 2.40
C LEU A 80 18.62 -2.02 1.37
N ASP A 81 17.37 -2.47 1.35
CA ASP A 81 16.32 -1.84 0.54
C ASP A 81 15.87 -0.49 1.14
N GLY A 82 15.93 -0.35 2.45
CA GLY A 82 15.64 0.90 3.16
C GLY A 82 16.77 1.92 3.06
N LYS A 83 16.45 3.18 3.31
CA LYS A 83 17.40 4.30 3.32
C LYS A 83 17.40 5.01 4.67
N ASP A 84 18.53 5.63 5.02
CA ASP A 84 18.62 6.51 6.19
C ASP A 84 17.79 7.77 5.97
N ILE A 85 16.76 7.93 6.79
CA ILE A 85 15.85 9.10 6.77
C ILE A 85 16.17 10.14 7.86
N SER A 86 17.27 9.98 8.60
CA SER A 86 17.67 10.96 9.63
C SER A 86 17.84 12.40 9.11
N PRO A 87 18.19 12.66 7.83
CA PRO A 87 18.21 14.02 7.30
C PRO A 87 16.86 14.74 7.38
N ILE A 88 15.74 14.02 7.32
CA ILE A 88 14.38 14.59 7.42
C ILE A 88 14.16 15.24 8.81
N PHE A 89 14.78 14.71 9.87
CA PHE A 89 14.66 15.23 11.23
C PHE A 89 15.15 16.68 11.36
N ASN A 90 16.00 17.13 10.43
CA ASN A 90 16.52 18.50 10.34
C ASN A 90 15.93 19.26 9.14
N GLY A 91 14.75 18.89 8.67
CA GLY A 91 14.04 19.56 7.58
C GLY A 91 14.68 19.40 6.19
N LYS A 92 15.66 18.51 6.03
CA LYS A 92 16.28 18.27 4.72
C LYS A 92 15.38 17.40 3.85
N LYS A 93 15.38 17.69 2.55
CA LYS A 93 14.69 16.85 1.58
C LYS A 93 15.30 15.46 1.53
N PHE A 94 14.45 14.47 1.36
CA PHE A 94 14.84 13.10 1.13
C PHE A 94 14.98 12.82 -0.37
N SER A 95 15.87 11.90 -0.73
CA SER A 95 16.05 11.56 -2.14
C SER A 95 14.83 10.85 -2.68
N GLU A 96 14.35 11.29 -3.83
CA GLU A 96 13.28 10.58 -4.57
C GLU A 96 13.62 9.12 -4.78
N ARG A 97 12.62 8.27 -4.67
CA ARG A 97 12.75 6.83 -4.91
C ARG A 97 11.41 6.23 -5.29
N GLU A 98 11.45 5.05 -5.85
CA GLU A 98 10.29 4.21 -6.03
C GLU A 98 10.07 3.34 -4.77
N LEU A 99 8.80 3.17 -4.38
CA LEU A 99 8.37 2.15 -3.42
C LEU A 99 7.57 1.08 -4.16
N TYR A 100 7.90 -0.18 -3.90
CA TYR A 100 7.26 -1.32 -4.54
C TYR A 100 6.55 -2.18 -3.51
N PHE A 101 5.34 -2.63 -3.85
CA PHE A 101 4.55 -3.57 -3.07
C PHE A 101 4.18 -4.74 -3.96
N HIS A 102 4.56 -5.94 -3.56
CA HIS A 102 4.37 -7.15 -4.35
C HIS A 102 3.77 -8.24 -3.49
N PHE A 103 2.61 -8.75 -3.92
CA PHE A 103 1.89 -9.80 -3.21
C PHE A 103 1.19 -10.70 -4.22
N PRO A 104 1.84 -11.81 -4.65
CA PRO A 104 1.37 -12.64 -5.76
C PRO A 104 0.32 -13.67 -5.35
N VAL A 105 -0.56 -13.35 -4.40
CA VAL A 105 -1.63 -14.23 -3.91
C VAL A 105 -2.93 -13.45 -3.71
N TYR A 106 -4.03 -14.17 -3.54
CA TYR A 106 -5.33 -13.61 -3.18
C TYR A 106 -5.47 -13.47 -1.66
N LEU A 107 -6.12 -12.41 -1.22
CA LEU A 107 -6.60 -12.27 0.15
C LEU A 107 -8.11 -12.10 0.14
N GLU A 108 -8.81 -13.00 0.82
CA GLU A 108 -10.26 -12.93 0.99
C GLU A 108 -10.67 -11.60 1.65
N ALA A 109 -11.81 -11.09 1.24
CA ALA A 109 -12.40 -9.90 1.84
C ALA A 109 -12.83 -10.19 3.29
N TYR A 110 -12.64 -9.22 4.19
CA TYR A 110 -13.29 -9.27 5.50
C TYR A 110 -14.80 -9.02 5.39
N ASN A 111 -15.14 -8.08 4.52
CA ASN A 111 -16.50 -7.76 4.15
C ASN A 111 -16.50 -7.14 2.76
N VAL A 112 -16.98 -7.87 1.77
CA VAL A 112 -16.94 -7.49 0.35
C VAL A 112 -17.58 -6.12 0.05
N HIS A 113 -18.59 -5.73 0.84
CA HIS A 113 -19.30 -4.46 0.67
C HIS A 113 -18.63 -3.29 1.39
N LYS A 114 -17.81 -3.57 2.42
CA LYS A 114 -17.14 -2.54 3.23
C LYS A 114 -15.67 -2.35 2.86
N ASP A 115 -15.01 -3.38 2.34
CA ASP A 115 -13.57 -3.36 2.08
C ASP A 115 -13.19 -2.38 0.96
N ASN A 116 -14.14 -2.01 0.08
CA ASN A 116 -13.96 -1.01 -0.97
C ASN A 116 -12.80 -1.34 -1.93
N GLY A 117 -12.55 -2.62 -2.15
CA GLY A 117 -11.62 -3.12 -3.17
C GLY A 117 -12.24 -3.04 -4.58
N THR A 118 -11.50 -3.47 -5.58
CA THR A 118 -12.00 -3.62 -6.96
C THR A 118 -12.50 -5.02 -7.25
N ASP A 119 -12.17 -5.98 -6.41
CA ASP A 119 -12.61 -7.36 -6.57
C ASP A 119 -13.80 -7.64 -5.65
N PRO A 120 -14.84 -8.32 -6.16
CA PRO A 120 -16.03 -8.61 -5.39
C PRO A 120 -15.83 -9.67 -4.29
N LEU A 121 -14.78 -10.48 -4.35
CA LEU A 121 -14.51 -11.56 -3.38
C LEU A 121 -13.23 -11.33 -2.57
N PHE A 122 -12.29 -10.57 -3.12
CA PHE A 122 -10.96 -10.40 -2.55
C PHE A 122 -10.65 -8.94 -2.27
N ARG A 123 -10.07 -8.63 -1.10
CA ARG A 123 -9.53 -7.30 -0.79
C ARG A 123 -8.23 -6.99 -1.55
N THR A 124 -7.52 -8.02 -2.01
CA THR A 124 -6.46 -7.91 -2.99
C THR A 124 -6.35 -9.16 -3.85
N ARG A 125 -5.83 -8.96 -5.07
CA ARG A 125 -5.53 -10.00 -6.05
C ARG A 125 -4.03 -10.03 -6.31
N PRO A 126 -3.48 -11.12 -6.89
CA PRO A 126 -2.07 -11.17 -7.26
C PRO A 126 -1.66 -10.00 -8.12
N GLY A 127 -0.68 -9.23 -7.65
CA GLY A 127 -0.26 -8.03 -8.34
C GLY A 127 1.03 -7.42 -7.81
N THR A 128 1.43 -6.34 -8.44
CA THR A 128 2.52 -5.46 -7.99
C THR A 128 2.11 -4.00 -8.13
N VAL A 129 2.53 -3.19 -7.19
CA VAL A 129 2.31 -1.74 -7.19
C VAL A 129 3.64 -1.03 -7.14
N VAL A 130 3.76 0.07 -7.87
CA VAL A 130 4.85 1.02 -7.74
C VAL A 130 4.29 2.39 -7.39
N ILE A 131 4.97 3.06 -6.45
CA ILE A 131 4.72 4.46 -6.13
C ILE A 131 6.00 5.24 -6.43
N LYS A 132 5.87 6.26 -7.28
CA LYS A 132 6.94 7.21 -7.58
C LYS A 132 6.36 8.61 -7.62
N ASP A 133 7.01 9.54 -6.95
CA ASP A 133 6.49 10.90 -6.77
C ASP A 133 5.05 10.86 -6.23
N ASN A 134 4.12 11.51 -6.87
CA ASN A 134 2.71 11.47 -6.51
C ASN A 134 1.89 10.46 -7.32
N TRP A 135 2.54 9.59 -8.09
CA TRP A 135 1.87 8.62 -8.94
C TRP A 135 1.98 7.21 -8.38
N LYS A 136 0.89 6.47 -8.52
CA LYS A 136 0.77 5.09 -8.09
C LYS A 136 0.17 4.24 -9.19
N LEU A 137 0.89 3.19 -9.61
CA LEU A 137 0.42 2.23 -10.59
C LEU A 137 0.25 0.87 -9.94
N HIS A 138 -0.94 0.30 -10.07
CA HIS A 138 -1.23 -1.10 -9.77
C HIS A 138 -1.21 -1.90 -11.07
N HIS A 139 -0.64 -3.10 -11.03
CA HIS A 139 -0.73 -4.10 -12.08
C HIS A 139 -1.19 -5.43 -11.49
N TYR A 140 -2.40 -5.83 -11.82
CA TYR A 140 -2.99 -7.12 -11.44
C TYR A 140 -2.72 -8.15 -12.53
N TYR A 141 -2.30 -9.37 -12.15
CA TYR A 141 -1.81 -10.37 -13.09
C TYR A 141 -2.90 -11.20 -13.75
N GLU A 142 -4.02 -11.40 -13.06
CA GLU A 142 -5.09 -12.30 -13.50
C GLU A 142 -5.69 -11.88 -14.84
N ASP A 143 -5.99 -10.60 -14.98
CA ASP A 143 -6.65 -10.00 -16.14
C ASP A 143 -5.78 -8.93 -16.83
N ASN A 144 -4.50 -8.85 -16.45
CA ASN A 144 -3.56 -7.83 -16.90
C ASN A 144 -4.10 -6.39 -16.72
N LYS A 145 -4.86 -6.16 -15.65
CA LYS A 145 -5.52 -4.90 -15.37
C LYS A 145 -4.56 -3.90 -14.73
N PHE A 146 -4.70 -2.64 -15.13
CA PHE A 146 -3.95 -1.52 -14.57
C PHE A 146 -4.87 -0.53 -13.89
N GLU A 147 -4.37 0.04 -12.78
CA GLU A 147 -4.99 1.20 -12.14
C GLU A 147 -3.89 2.23 -11.87
N LEU A 148 -4.13 3.47 -12.35
CA LEU A 148 -3.19 4.58 -12.20
C LEU A 148 -3.86 5.72 -11.43
N TYR A 149 -3.20 6.20 -10.39
CA TYR A 149 -3.71 7.28 -9.55
C TYR A 149 -2.69 8.38 -9.34
N ASN A 150 -3.16 9.63 -9.26
CA ASN A 150 -2.36 10.76 -8.79
C ASN A 150 -2.73 11.04 -7.33
N LEU A 151 -1.92 10.60 -6.38
CA LEU A 151 -2.21 10.67 -4.94
C LEU A 151 -2.23 12.09 -4.37
N GLU A 152 -1.67 13.08 -5.06
CA GLU A 152 -1.77 14.48 -4.68
C GLU A 152 -3.16 15.05 -4.95
N LYS A 153 -3.78 14.64 -6.06
CA LYS A 153 -5.08 15.13 -6.50
C LYS A 153 -6.23 14.23 -6.05
N ASP A 154 -5.94 12.95 -5.86
CA ASP A 154 -6.93 11.91 -5.55
C ASP A 154 -6.34 10.91 -4.55
N ILE A 155 -6.21 11.33 -3.30
CA ILE A 155 -5.72 10.46 -2.20
C ILE A 155 -6.66 9.28 -1.91
N SER A 156 -7.91 9.39 -2.33
CA SER A 156 -8.93 8.35 -2.19
C SER A 156 -8.90 7.31 -3.31
N GLU A 157 -8.03 7.47 -4.30
CA GLU A 157 -7.86 6.52 -5.42
C GLU A 157 -9.20 6.18 -6.10
N SER A 158 -10.02 7.22 -6.31
CA SER A 158 -11.39 7.10 -6.82
C SER A 158 -11.46 7.08 -8.34
N THR A 159 -10.49 7.72 -9.03
CA THR A 159 -10.49 7.90 -10.47
C THR A 159 -9.30 7.22 -11.10
N ASN A 160 -9.53 6.08 -11.76
CA ASN A 160 -8.48 5.37 -12.49
C ASN A 160 -8.11 6.13 -13.78
N LEU A 161 -6.84 6.51 -13.90
CA LEU A 161 -6.26 7.25 -15.01
C LEU A 161 -5.46 6.35 -15.99
N ALA A 162 -5.48 5.04 -15.84
CA ALA A 162 -4.63 4.13 -16.62
C ALA A 162 -4.90 4.19 -18.14
N ASP A 163 -6.16 4.40 -18.52
CA ASP A 163 -6.56 4.50 -19.92
C ASP A 163 -6.53 5.96 -20.47
N ILE A 164 -6.34 6.93 -19.57
CA ILE A 164 -6.32 8.37 -19.91
C ILE A 164 -4.86 8.86 -19.99
N ASN A 165 -4.00 8.48 -19.05
CA ASN A 165 -2.62 8.90 -19.00
C ASN A 165 -1.67 7.73 -19.33
N ILE A 166 -1.70 7.35 -20.61
CA ILE A 166 -0.92 6.19 -21.13
C ILE A 166 0.57 6.38 -20.91
N GLU A 167 1.10 7.57 -21.16
CA GLU A 167 2.53 7.88 -21.01
C GLU A 167 3.01 7.61 -19.57
N LYS A 168 2.29 8.12 -18.58
CA LYS A 168 2.65 7.92 -17.16
C LYS A 168 2.48 6.45 -16.74
N LYS A 169 1.43 5.78 -17.20
CA LYS A 169 1.26 4.34 -16.99
C LYS A 169 2.46 3.55 -17.53
N ASP A 170 2.89 3.83 -18.76
CA ASP A 170 3.98 3.09 -19.41
C ASP A 170 5.34 3.38 -18.77
N GLU A 171 5.58 4.63 -18.34
CA GLU A 171 6.77 4.99 -17.54
C GLU A 171 6.85 4.12 -16.27
N LEU A 172 5.77 4.09 -15.49
CA LEU A 172 5.74 3.35 -14.23
C LEU A 172 5.75 1.84 -14.43
N LEU A 173 5.09 1.35 -15.48
CA LEU A 173 5.12 -0.06 -15.85
C LEU A 173 6.53 -0.53 -16.21
N SER A 174 7.29 0.28 -16.93
CA SER A 174 8.69 -0.01 -17.24
C SER A 174 9.53 -0.16 -15.97
N LYS A 175 9.37 0.74 -14.99
CA LYS A 175 10.04 0.66 -13.68
C LYS A 175 9.63 -0.60 -12.91
N LEU A 176 8.36 -0.90 -12.88
CA LEU A 176 7.79 -2.06 -12.21
C LEU A 176 8.30 -3.37 -12.83
N ASN A 177 8.37 -3.46 -14.16
CA ASN A 177 8.92 -4.60 -14.88
C ASN A 177 10.41 -4.80 -14.60
N ASN A 178 11.18 -3.72 -14.59
CA ASN A 178 12.60 -3.76 -14.25
C ASN A 178 12.81 -4.24 -12.80
N TRP A 179 12.04 -3.71 -11.85
CA TRP A 179 12.10 -4.14 -10.45
C TRP A 179 11.78 -5.63 -10.31
N ARG A 180 10.70 -6.11 -10.93
CA ARG A 180 10.33 -7.54 -10.92
C ARG A 180 11.45 -8.43 -11.43
N LYS A 181 12.07 -8.02 -12.53
CA LYS A 181 13.19 -8.76 -13.13
C LYS A 181 14.42 -8.77 -12.21
N THR A 182 14.81 -7.63 -11.68
CA THR A 182 16.01 -7.49 -10.84
C THR A 182 15.87 -8.17 -9.48
N ARG A 183 14.64 -8.24 -8.94
CA ARG A 183 14.34 -8.90 -7.66
C ARG A 183 13.89 -10.35 -7.81
N ASN A 184 13.82 -10.86 -9.04
CA ASN A 184 13.28 -12.19 -9.32
C ASN A 184 11.92 -12.40 -8.64
N ALA A 185 11.05 -11.39 -8.71
CA ALA A 185 9.76 -11.40 -8.02
C ALA A 185 8.84 -12.47 -8.62
N PRO A 186 8.27 -13.37 -7.81
CA PRO A 186 7.45 -14.47 -8.31
C PRO A 186 6.14 -13.96 -8.92
N ILE A 187 5.84 -14.34 -10.14
CA ILE A 187 4.58 -14.04 -10.82
C ILE A 187 3.84 -15.33 -11.06
N PRO A 188 2.56 -15.44 -10.69
CA PRO A 188 1.74 -16.62 -11.02
C PRO A 188 1.73 -16.83 -12.54
N SER A 189 2.19 -18.00 -12.99
CA SER A 189 2.34 -18.33 -14.42
C SER A 189 1.42 -19.45 -14.88
N LYS A 190 0.68 -20.06 -13.95
CA LYS A 190 -0.22 -21.18 -14.23
C LYS A 190 -1.59 -20.88 -13.65
N LEU A 191 -2.62 -21.22 -14.39
CA LEU A 191 -3.98 -21.20 -13.89
C LEU A 191 -4.15 -22.24 -12.77
N ASN A 192 -5.00 -21.92 -11.79
CA ASN A 192 -5.38 -22.87 -10.76
C ASN A 192 -6.19 -24.01 -11.37
N ALA A 193 -5.65 -25.24 -11.31
CA ALA A 193 -6.32 -26.41 -11.83
C ALA A 193 -7.66 -26.76 -11.12
N TYR A 194 -7.87 -26.21 -9.93
CA TYR A 194 -9.09 -26.41 -9.14
C TYR A 194 -10.05 -25.20 -9.22
N TYR A 195 -9.80 -24.26 -10.15
CA TYR A 195 -10.70 -23.13 -10.35
C TYR A 195 -12.04 -23.60 -10.91
N ASP A 196 -13.12 -23.22 -10.25
CA ASP A 196 -14.50 -23.52 -10.67
C ASP A 196 -15.32 -22.22 -10.75
N GLN A 197 -15.60 -21.77 -11.95
CA GLN A 197 -16.40 -20.57 -12.20
C GLN A 197 -17.80 -20.67 -11.60
N LYS A 198 -18.43 -21.85 -11.65
CA LYS A 198 -19.78 -22.05 -11.10
C LYS A 198 -19.80 -21.87 -9.57
N TYR A 199 -18.73 -22.31 -8.91
CA TYR A 199 -18.59 -22.09 -7.48
C TYR A 199 -18.44 -20.60 -7.17
N VAL A 200 -17.61 -19.87 -7.92
CA VAL A 200 -17.44 -18.42 -7.79
C VAL A 200 -18.77 -17.68 -8.01
N ASP A 201 -19.51 -18.01 -9.06
CA ASP A 201 -20.81 -17.43 -9.37
C ASP A 201 -21.83 -17.67 -8.24
N SER A 202 -21.80 -18.88 -7.66
CA SER A 202 -22.65 -19.24 -6.52
C SER A 202 -22.32 -18.42 -5.27
N LEU A 203 -21.03 -18.22 -4.97
CA LEU A 203 -20.59 -17.35 -3.87
C LEU A 203 -21.03 -15.92 -4.07
N MET A 204 -20.86 -15.37 -5.27
CA MET A 204 -21.30 -14.02 -5.63
C MET A 204 -22.80 -13.83 -5.45
N PHE A 205 -23.58 -14.82 -5.89
CA PHE A 205 -25.03 -14.82 -5.69
C PHE A 205 -25.41 -14.79 -4.20
N LEU A 206 -24.80 -15.64 -3.38
CA LEU A 206 -25.08 -15.73 -1.95
C LEU A 206 -24.69 -14.44 -1.21
N ILE A 207 -23.54 -13.86 -1.53
CA ILE A 207 -23.05 -12.60 -0.93
C ILE A 207 -24.05 -11.47 -1.23
N ASN A 208 -24.45 -11.32 -2.49
CA ASN A 208 -25.40 -10.29 -2.90
C ASN A 208 -26.78 -10.49 -2.29
N LYS A 209 -27.28 -11.73 -2.22
CA LYS A 209 -28.56 -12.07 -1.58
C LYS A 209 -28.56 -11.70 -0.08
N ASN A 210 -27.52 -12.08 0.64
CA ASN A 210 -27.40 -11.79 2.06
C ASN A 210 -27.27 -10.29 2.35
N TYR A 211 -26.60 -9.55 1.47
CA TYR A 211 -26.48 -8.12 1.58
C TYR A 211 -27.82 -7.39 1.40
N ILE A 212 -28.62 -7.82 0.41
CA ILE A 212 -29.94 -7.26 0.13
C ILE A 212 -30.90 -7.57 1.30
N SER A 213 -30.92 -8.83 1.76
CA SER A 213 -31.78 -9.21 2.90
C SER A 213 -31.39 -8.50 4.20
N GLY A 214 -30.11 -8.29 4.45
CA GLY A 214 -29.64 -7.52 5.62
C GLY A 214 -29.98 -6.03 5.56
N LYS A 215 -30.09 -5.44 4.38
CA LYS A 215 -30.56 -4.04 4.22
C LYS A 215 -32.06 -3.90 4.47
N VAL A 216 -32.85 -4.89 4.09
CA VAL A 216 -34.30 -4.88 4.34
C VAL A 216 -34.62 -4.96 5.84
N ASN A 217 -33.85 -5.76 6.58
CA ASN A 217 -34.06 -5.93 8.03
C ASN A 217 -33.53 -4.78 8.90
N ASN A 218 -32.71 -3.88 8.36
CA ASN A 218 -32.18 -2.71 9.09
C ASN A 218 -32.98 -1.41 8.84
N ASN A 219 -34.03 -1.47 8.04
CA ASN A 219 -34.94 -0.35 7.74
C ASN A 219 -36.33 -0.52 8.37
N GLU A 220 -36.52 -1.52 9.25
CA GLU A 220 -37.64 -1.66 10.18
C GLU A 220 -37.18 -1.28 11.61
#